data_9921226cb424bf88dc6157f1ae52cabe
#
_entry.id   9921226cb424bf88dc6157f1ae52cabe
#
_cell.length_a   1.000
_cell.length_b   1.000
_cell.length_c   1.000
_cell.angle_alpha   90.00
_cell.angle_beta   90.00
_cell.angle_gamma   90.00
#
_symmetry.space_group_name_H-M   'P 1'
#
loop_
_entity.id
_entity.type
_entity.pdbx_description
1 polymer ?
#
loop_
_entity_poly.entity_id
_entity_poly.type
_entity_poly.pdbx_seq_one_letter_code
_entity_poly.pdbx_strand_id
1 'polypeptide(L)'
;MYKLLDYDITEYKQLENTLNELSKQGYNPTSFEKNEKHYYFHVDLLIKKPATPKRKALHDFINEYEKQMFDYYGKIGKFIIFTTDNKRALPKERQKAIDEYLSTRKISATTYFVLWIFFSFFVAQLVLQKNQIQEFLTNGSILIHYLPLLLFATILIRCLYKIVLACQKSFGKIIKHIFYAMTIVTCVVAILGCILDVTDRKDIPLNQNILTLQTFDKETNLKKYPNYKYTKSFIVESTSYFEENNQGDLMYSKDYCFKSTDKTNTFFKRYLKTYDDVPVIKIDKNTYLFKLDTSYDTLLYKKENHFYFVSANFSLKNDYQNIIEFYK
;
A
#
# COMPACT_ATOMS: atom_id res chain seq x y z
N MET A 1 4.38 32.10 -23.59
CA MET A 1 3.96 30.69 -23.33
C MET A 1 4.98 30.09 -22.37
N TYR A 2 4.60 29.84 -21.11
CA TYR A 2 5.48 29.20 -20.13
C TYR A 2 5.50 27.71 -20.38
N LYS A 3 6.64 27.13 -20.68
CA LYS A 3 6.82 25.67 -20.75
C LYS A 3 7.55 25.23 -19.49
N LEU A 4 6.86 24.52 -18.60
CA LEU A 4 7.49 23.91 -17.43
C LEU A 4 8.43 22.80 -17.92
N LEU A 5 9.73 22.97 -17.73
CA LEU A 5 10.74 21.98 -18.08
C LEU A 5 10.96 21.07 -16.86
N ASP A 6 10.22 19.98 -16.79
CA ASP A 6 10.37 18.98 -15.73
C ASP A 6 11.15 17.77 -16.28
N TYR A 7 12.47 17.80 -16.11
CA TYR A 7 13.36 16.75 -16.52
C TYR A 7 14.06 16.09 -15.33
N ASP A 8 14.15 14.76 -15.35
CA ASP A 8 15.04 14.05 -14.43
C ASP A 8 16.50 14.21 -14.86
N ILE A 9 17.41 13.98 -13.91
CA ILE A 9 18.86 14.14 -14.13
C ILE A 9 19.38 13.24 -15.26
N THR A 10 18.71 12.13 -15.52
CA THR A 10 19.02 11.18 -16.59
C THR A 10 18.54 11.65 -17.96
N GLU A 11 17.68 12.66 -18.01
CA GLU A 11 17.11 13.25 -19.22
C GLU A 11 17.88 14.48 -19.69
N TYR A 12 19.12 14.71 -19.20
CA TYR A 12 19.91 15.89 -19.52
C TYR A 12 20.09 16.13 -21.04
N LYS A 13 20.26 15.06 -21.83
CA LYS A 13 20.35 15.16 -23.29
C LYS A 13 19.01 15.59 -23.92
N GLN A 14 17.88 15.20 -23.37
CA GLN A 14 16.58 15.63 -23.87
C GLN A 14 16.34 17.10 -23.53
N LEU A 15 16.77 17.55 -22.35
CA LEU A 15 16.75 18.96 -21.99
C LEU A 15 17.62 19.77 -22.95
N GLU A 16 18.85 19.33 -23.21
CA GLU A 16 19.77 19.95 -24.15
C GLU A 16 19.15 20.07 -25.55
N ASN A 17 18.58 18.99 -26.10
CA ASN A 17 17.91 18.99 -27.38
C ASN A 17 16.73 19.98 -27.42
N THR A 18 15.91 20.00 -26.34
CA THR A 18 14.75 20.90 -26.26
C THR A 18 15.21 22.36 -26.23
N LEU A 19 16.26 22.70 -25.48
CA LEU A 19 16.81 24.05 -25.45
C LEU A 19 17.37 24.46 -26.82
N ASN A 20 18.05 23.56 -27.50
CA ASN A 20 18.59 23.82 -28.84
C ASN A 20 17.47 23.99 -29.90
N GLU A 21 16.40 23.24 -29.83
CA GLU A 21 15.22 23.41 -30.68
C GLU A 21 14.53 24.74 -30.45
N LEU A 22 14.35 25.15 -29.17
CA LEU A 22 13.78 26.45 -28.83
C LEU A 22 14.66 27.61 -29.32
N SER A 23 15.99 27.48 -29.19
CA SER A 23 16.93 28.45 -29.69
C SER A 23 16.86 28.64 -31.22
N LYS A 24 16.73 27.53 -31.97
CA LYS A 24 16.53 27.59 -33.46
C LYS A 24 15.22 28.31 -33.82
N GLN A 25 14.22 28.27 -32.97
CA GLN A 25 12.94 28.98 -33.14
C GLN A 25 13.00 30.43 -32.66
N GLY A 26 14.16 30.91 -32.21
CA GLY A 26 14.38 32.27 -31.72
C GLY A 26 13.94 32.49 -30.28
N TYR A 27 13.70 31.41 -29.48
CA TYR A 27 13.34 31.55 -28.06
C TYR A 27 14.56 31.31 -27.16
N ASN A 28 14.84 32.27 -26.29
CA ASN A 28 15.80 32.10 -25.21
C ASN A 28 15.09 31.73 -23.90
N PRO A 29 15.62 30.78 -23.08
CA PRO A 29 14.95 30.34 -21.85
C PRO A 29 14.77 31.40 -20.78
N THR A 30 15.52 32.51 -20.83
CA THR A 30 15.47 33.57 -19.80
C THR A 30 14.96 34.92 -20.32
N SER A 31 14.87 35.13 -21.65
CA SER A 31 14.28 36.32 -22.20
C SER A 31 13.08 35.98 -23.06
N PHE A 32 11.98 36.68 -22.83
CA PHE A 32 10.77 36.55 -23.66
C PHE A 32 10.91 37.24 -25.03
N GLU A 33 12.08 37.82 -25.29
CA GLU A 33 12.36 38.52 -26.53
C GLU A 33 12.94 37.53 -27.54
N LYS A 34 12.44 37.62 -28.77
CA LYS A 34 12.95 36.89 -29.91
C LYS A 34 14.33 37.45 -30.24
N ASN A 35 15.35 36.64 -30.10
CA ASN A 35 16.72 37.06 -30.43
C ASN A 35 17.15 36.42 -31.73
N GLU A 36 17.69 37.20 -32.65
CA GLU A 36 18.16 36.72 -33.95
C GLU A 36 19.42 35.84 -33.86
N LYS A 37 20.12 35.91 -32.72
CA LYS A 37 21.34 35.12 -32.47
C LYS A 37 21.03 33.72 -31.98
N HIS A 38 21.42 32.70 -32.76
CA HIS A 38 21.29 31.31 -32.36
C HIS A 38 22.43 30.91 -31.44
N TYR A 39 22.07 30.41 -30.24
CA TYR A 39 23.01 29.82 -29.29
C TYR A 39 22.91 28.30 -29.33
N TYR A 40 24.03 27.62 -29.13
CA TYR A 40 24.06 26.19 -28.86
C TYR A 40 24.08 26.00 -27.35
N PHE A 41 23.08 25.31 -26.84
CA PHE A 41 22.95 24.99 -25.41
C PHE A 41 23.59 23.65 -25.12
N HIS A 42 24.38 23.61 -24.06
CA HIS A 42 24.95 22.40 -23.50
C HIS A 42 24.48 22.25 -22.05
N VAL A 43 24.01 21.05 -21.72
CA VAL A 43 23.52 20.73 -20.38
C VAL A 43 24.50 19.76 -19.73
N ASP A 44 25.05 20.18 -18.60
CA ASP A 44 25.91 19.33 -17.78
C ASP A 44 25.30 19.09 -16.39
N LEU A 45 25.84 18.11 -15.67
CA LEU A 45 25.42 17.71 -14.34
C LEU A 45 26.46 18.13 -13.32
N LEU A 46 26.04 18.82 -12.24
CA LEU A 46 26.93 19.10 -11.12
C LEU A 46 27.20 17.79 -10.34
N ILE A 47 28.21 17.05 -10.81
CA ILE A 47 28.69 15.83 -10.13
C ILE A 47 29.67 16.26 -9.04
N LYS A 48 29.23 16.17 -7.78
CA LYS A 48 30.03 16.54 -6.61
C LYS A 48 31.09 15.49 -6.30
N LYS A 49 32.30 15.95 -6.06
CA LYS A 49 33.27 15.19 -5.24
C LYS A 49 32.85 15.28 -3.76
N PRO A 50 32.92 14.19 -2.98
CA PRO A 50 32.33 14.13 -1.63
C PRO A 50 32.80 15.21 -0.64
N ALA A 51 34.00 15.77 -0.82
CA ALA A 51 34.63 16.68 0.13
C ALA A 51 34.55 18.17 -0.23
N THR A 52 33.90 18.57 -1.34
CA THR A 52 33.94 19.96 -1.82
C THR A 52 32.67 20.75 -1.42
N PRO A 53 32.80 21.95 -0.81
CA PRO A 53 31.65 22.83 -0.52
C PRO A 53 30.88 23.19 -1.80
N LYS A 54 29.53 23.25 -1.71
CA LYS A 54 28.63 23.43 -2.88
C LYS A 54 28.95 24.66 -3.75
N ARG A 55 29.23 25.80 -3.11
CA ARG A 55 29.54 27.06 -3.82
C ARG A 55 30.87 27.01 -4.55
N LYS A 56 31.93 26.51 -3.86
CA LYS A 56 33.27 26.40 -4.44
C LYS A 56 33.27 25.43 -5.63
N ALA A 57 32.63 24.27 -5.49
CA ALA A 57 32.53 23.29 -6.56
C ALA A 57 31.81 23.83 -7.81
N LEU A 58 30.80 24.68 -7.65
CA LEU A 58 30.11 25.31 -8.77
C LEU A 58 30.97 26.37 -9.45
N HIS A 59 31.65 27.20 -8.68
CA HIS A 59 32.52 28.26 -9.20
C HIS A 59 33.72 27.68 -9.96
N ASP A 60 34.41 26.71 -9.37
CA ASP A 60 35.53 26.03 -10.02
C ASP A 60 35.09 25.33 -11.31
N PHE A 61 33.90 24.79 -11.31
CA PHE A 61 33.28 24.13 -12.46
C PHE A 61 32.95 25.13 -13.60
N ILE A 62 32.37 26.27 -13.26
CA ILE A 62 32.08 27.34 -14.24
C ILE A 62 33.39 27.87 -14.86
N ASN A 63 34.38 28.17 -14.04
CA ASN A 63 35.68 28.69 -14.52
C ASN A 63 36.40 27.70 -15.44
N GLU A 64 36.24 26.38 -15.22
CA GLU A 64 36.83 25.36 -16.12
C GLU A 64 36.17 25.37 -17.49
N TYR A 65 34.86 25.61 -17.57
CA TYR A 65 34.12 25.69 -18.83
C TYR A 65 34.33 27.01 -19.55
N GLU A 66 34.40 28.12 -18.85
CA GLU A 66 34.70 29.42 -19.42
C GLU A 66 36.08 29.44 -20.10
N LYS A 67 37.07 28.76 -19.52
CA LYS A 67 38.40 28.58 -20.20
C LYS A 67 38.31 27.82 -21.53
N GLN A 68 37.26 27.04 -21.72
CA GLN A 68 36.99 26.26 -22.94
C GLN A 68 36.00 26.96 -23.89
N MET A 69 35.72 28.26 -23.66
CA MET A 69 34.78 29.09 -24.41
C MET A 69 33.32 28.58 -24.36
N PHE A 70 32.91 28.11 -23.18
CA PHE A 70 31.53 27.87 -22.84
C PHE A 70 31.07 28.94 -21.86
N ASP A 71 30.10 29.73 -22.24
CA ASP A 71 29.54 30.77 -21.35
C ASP A 71 28.53 30.17 -20.40
N TYR A 72 28.64 30.46 -19.11
CA TYR A 72 27.67 30.04 -18.12
C TYR A 72 26.33 30.75 -18.32
N TYR A 73 25.31 30.01 -18.63
CA TYR A 73 23.95 30.55 -18.82
C TYR A 73 23.09 30.50 -17.56
N GLY A 74 23.17 29.42 -16.81
CA GLY A 74 22.38 29.28 -15.59
C GLY A 74 22.34 27.88 -15.02
N LYS A 75 21.56 27.74 -13.94
CA LYS A 75 21.37 26.48 -13.26
C LYS A 75 19.89 26.18 -13.03
N ILE A 76 19.44 25.00 -13.43
CA ILE A 76 18.09 24.49 -13.18
C ILE A 76 18.19 23.20 -12.35
N GLY A 77 17.89 23.29 -11.05
CA GLY A 77 18.02 22.14 -10.14
C GLY A 77 19.45 21.59 -10.07
N LYS A 78 19.68 20.41 -10.66
CA LYS A 78 21.00 19.77 -10.78
C LYS A 78 21.69 19.98 -12.12
N PHE A 79 20.99 20.58 -13.07
CA PHE A 79 21.53 20.89 -14.37
C PHE A 79 22.27 22.22 -14.34
N ILE A 80 23.43 22.25 -15.00
CA ILE A 80 24.18 23.46 -15.29
C ILE A 80 24.11 23.64 -16.80
N ILE A 81 23.71 24.83 -17.23
CA ILE A 81 23.49 25.17 -18.64
C ILE A 81 24.58 26.12 -19.07
N PHE A 82 25.20 25.78 -20.16
CA PHE A 82 26.20 26.60 -20.88
C PHE A 82 25.70 26.90 -22.25
N THR A 83 26.22 27.98 -22.81
CA THR A 83 26.01 28.37 -24.23
C THR A 83 27.33 28.51 -24.97
N THR A 84 27.31 28.27 -26.26
CA THR A 84 28.44 28.54 -27.16
C THR A 84 27.92 29.15 -28.43
N ASP A 85 28.74 29.95 -29.10
CA ASP A 85 28.45 30.53 -30.41
C ASP A 85 28.57 29.50 -31.54
N ASN A 86 29.33 28.43 -31.34
CA ASN A 86 29.59 27.38 -32.33
C ASN A 86 29.17 26.01 -31.77
N LYS A 87 28.75 25.10 -32.66
CA LYS A 87 28.42 23.73 -32.29
C LYS A 87 29.68 22.98 -31.81
N ARG A 88 29.96 22.99 -30.53
CA ARG A 88 31.07 22.27 -29.90
C ARG A 88 30.52 21.09 -29.09
N ALA A 89 31.32 20.02 -29.02
CA ALA A 89 31.01 18.90 -28.13
C ALA A 89 31.56 19.15 -26.72
N LEU A 90 30.89 18.63 -25.71
CA LEU A 90 31.41 18.58 -24.34
C LEU A 90 32.78 17.86 -24.33
N PRO A 91 33.71 18.25 -23.44
CA PRO A 91 34.98 17.55 -23.27
C PRO A 91 34.79 16.06 -23.04
N LYS A 92 35.57 15.22 -23.74
CA LYS A 92 35.44 13.74 -23.65
C LYS A 92 35.52 13.22 -22.22
N GLU A 93 36.40 13.79 -21.38
CA GLU A 93 36.56 13.43 -19.99
C GLU A 93 35.25 13.69 -19.20
N ARG A 94 34.58 14.79 -19.52
CA ARG A 94 33.33 15.15 -18.86
C ARG A 94 32.18 14.22 -19.27
N GLN A 95 32.11 13.91 -20.55
CA GLN A 95 31.15 12.93 -21.07
C GLN A 95 31.33 11.58 -20.35
N LYS A 96 32.58 11.12 -20.19
CA LYS A 96 32.91 9.90 -19.46
C LYS A 96 32.47 9.96 -17.99
N ALA A 97 32.70 11.08 -17.30
CA ALA A 97 32.27 11.26 -15.90
C ALA A 97 30.73 11.23 -15.74
N ILE A 98 29.99 11.79 -16.71
CA ILE A 98 28.54 11.73 -16.73
C ILE A 98 28.08 10.28 -16.94
N ASP A 99 28.65 9.55 -17.88
CA ASP A 99 28.31 8.18 -18.19
C ASP A 99 28.60 7.24 -17.02
N GLU A 100 29.72 7.41 -16.32
CA GLU A 100 30.05 6.69 -15.08
C GLU A 100 29.03 6.97 -13.98
N TYR A 101 28.69 8.24 -13.78
CA TYR A 101 27.68 8.62 -12.78
C TYR A 101 26.31 8.01 -13.07
N LEU A 102 25.88 8.01 -14.34
CA LEU A 102 24.62 7.42 -14.78
C LEU A 102 24.65 5.89 -14.65
N SER A 103 25.77 5.24 -14.98
CA SER A 103 25.92 3.78 -14.83
C SER A 103 25.82 3.35 -13.37
N THR A 104 26.46 4.06 -12.45
CA THR A 104 26.35 3.81 -11.01
C THR A 104 24.91 3.95 -10.52
N ARG A 105 24.18 4.95 -11.01
CA ARG A 105 22.75 5.12 -10.69
C ARG A 105 21.89 3.99 -11.24
N LYS A 106 22.19 3.52 -12.44
CA LYS A 106 21.49 2.38 -13.05
C LYS A 106 21.67 1.11 -12.22
N ILE A 107 22.89 0.80 -11.82
CA ILE A 107 23.20 -0.36 -10.97
C ILE A 107 22.44 -0.25 -9.65
N SER A 108 22.51 0.89 -8.98
CA SER A 108 21.78 1.13 -7.74
C SER A 108 20.26 0.95 -7.93
N ALA A 109 19.66 1.53 -8.97
CA ALA A 109 18.25 1.42 -9.25
C ALA A 109 17.83 -0.03 -9.53
N THR A 110 18.65 -0.79 -10.26
CA THR A 110 18.41 -2.21 -10.53
C THR A 110 18.48 -3.04 -9.25
N THR A 111 19.47 -2.79 -8.39
CA THR A 111 19.58 -3.49 -7.09
C THR A 111 18.36 -3.22 -6.21
N TYR A 112 17.92 -1.98 -6.11
CA TYR A 112 16.69 -1.65 -5.36
C TYR A 112 15.46 -2.32 -5.95
N PHE A 113 15.33 -2.37 -7.27
CA PHE A 113 14.21 -3.05 -7.92
C PHE A 113 14.16 -4.54 -7.59
N VAL A 114 15.29 -5.23 -7.66
CA VAL A 114 15.38 -6.66 -7.31
C VAL A 114 15.03 -6.89 -5.83
N LEU A 115 15.59 -6.08 -4.91
CA LEU A 115 15.26 -6.16 -3.48
C LEU A 115 13.76 -5.96 -3.23
N TRP A 116 13.13 -4.99 -3.92
CA TRP A 116 11.70 -4.74 -3.77
C TRP A 116 10.82 -5.85 -4.36
N ILE A 117 11.27 -6.55 -5.42
CA ILE A 117 10.58 -7.76 -5.91
C ILE A 117 10.56 -8.83 -4.83
N PHE A 118 11.71 -9.16 -4.23
CA PHE A 118 11.79 -10.15 -3.16
C PHE A 118 10.94 -9.76 -1.95
N PHE A 119 11.03 -8.50 -1.54
CA PHE A 119 10.25 -8.02 -0.41
C PHE A 119 8.74 -8.00 -0.70
N SER A 120 8.33 -7.65 -1.92
CA SER A 120 6.93 -7.72 -2.36
C SER A 120 6.40 -9.14 -2.33
N PHE A 121 7.20 -10.11 -2.76
CA PHE A 121 6.84 -11.53 -2.67
C PHE A 121 6.63 -11.97 -1.23
N PHE A 122 7.53 -11.58 -0.33
CA PHE A 122 7.39 -11.88 1.10
C PHE A 122 6.13 -11.25 1.71
N VAL A 123 5.86 -9.98 1.42
CA VAL A 123 4.64 -9.30 1.89
C VAL A 123 3.39 -9.93 1.28
N ALA A 124 3.42 -10.31 0.00
CA ALA A 124 2.31 -11.02 -0.63
C ALA A 124 2.02 -12.34 0.08
N GLN A 125 3.04 -13.11 0.43
CA GLN A 125 2.90 -14.33 1.22
C GLN A 125 2.23 -14.05 2.57
N LEU A 126 2.69 -13.04 3.31
CA LEU A 126 2.12 -12.66 4.60
C LEU A 126 0.64 -12.22 4.47
N VAL A 127 0.32 -11.41 3.46
CA VAL A 127 -1.05 -10.92 3.23
C VAL A 127 -1.98 -12.06 2.81
N LEU A 128 -1.51 -12.96 1.93
CA LEU A 128 -2.33 -14.07 1.43
C LEU A 128 -2.47 -15.22 2.44
N GLN A 129 -1.48 -15.41 3.32
CA GLN A 129 -1.53 -16.42 4.37
C GLN A 129 -2.38 -16.02 5.56
N LYS A 130 -2.63 -14.74 5.77
CA LYS A 130 -3.47 -14.25 6.86
C LYS A 130 -4.93 -14.68 6.64
N ASN A 131 -5.30 -15.74 7.35
CA ASN A 131 -6.64 -16.32 7.31
C ASN A 131 -7.60 -15.67 8.32
N GLN A 132 -7.28 -14.48 8.84
CA GLN A 132 -8.05 -13.83 9.88
C GLN A 132 -9.28 -13.15 9.29
N ILE A 133 -10.43 -13.75 9.51
CA ILE A 133 -11.74 -13.25 9.09
C ILE A 133 -12.10 -11.94 9.74
N GLN A 134 -11.58 -11.69 10.93
CA GLN A 134 -11.71 -10.39 11.59
C GLN A 134 -11.25 -9.23 10.72
N GLU A 135 -10.40 -9.49 9.73
CA GLU A 135 -9.89 -8.50 8.78
C GLU A 135 -10.85 -8.19 7.62
N PHE A 136 -11.90 -9.01 7.43
CA PHE A 136 -12.85 -8.87 6.32
C PHE A 136 -14.27 -8.50 6.75
N LEU A 137 -14.45 -8.04 7.98
CA LEU A 137 -15.76 -7.69 8.52
C LEU A 137 -16.39 -6.45 7.87
N THR A 138 -15.56 -5.51 7.43
CA THR A 138 -15.99 -4.28 6.74
C THR A 138 -15.36 -4.22 5.35
N ASN A 139 -15.99 -3.47 4.43
CA ASN A 139 -15.37 -3.22 3.13
C ASN A 139 -14.07 -2.43 3.28
N GLY A 140 -14.02 -1.52 4.27
CA GLY A 140 -12.83 -0.76 4.61
C GLY A 140 -11.69 -1.67 5.07
N SER A 141 -11.95 -2.64 5.94
CA SER A 141 -10.92 -3.58 6.42
C SER A 141 -10.34 -4.42 5.28
N ILE A 142 -11.16 -4.79 4.29
CA ILE A 142 -10.69 -5.49 3.08
C ILE A 142 -9.74 -4.60 2.27
N LEU A 143 -10.11 -3.35 2.03
CA LEU A 143 -9.27 -2.40 1.29
C LEU A 143 -7.94 -2.16 2.02
N ILE A 144 -7.97 -1.94 3.32
CA ILE A 144 -6.77 -1.73 4.15
C ILE A 144 -5.88 -2.97 4.16
N HIS A 145 -6.47 -4.18 4.21
CA HIS A 145 -5.72 -5.43 4.18
C HIS A 145 -4.88 -5.59 2.91
N TYR A 146 -5.42 -5.21 1.74
CA TYR A 146 -4.70 -5.28 0.46
C TYR A 146 -3.86 -4.03 0.14
N LEU A 147 -3.96 -2.96 0.92
CA LEU A 147 -3.20 -1.72 0.72
C LEU A 147 -1.68 -1.94 0.65
N PRO A 148 -1.04 -2.81 1.48
CA PRO A 148 0.39 -3.09 1.36
C PRO A 148 0.79 -3.58 -0.03
N LEU A 149 0.01 -4.46 -0.66
CA LEU A 149 0.30 -4.96 -2.01
C LEU A 149 0.28 -3.82 -3.04
N LEU A 150 -0.68 -2.91 -2.93
CA LEU A 150 -0.79 -1.75 -3.81
C LEU A 150 0.38 -0.78 -3.61
N LEU A 151 0.80 -0.54 -2.36
CA LEU A 151 1.97 0.26 -2.03
C LEU A 151 3.25 -0.34 -2.65
N PHE A 152 3.45 -1.65 -2.51
CA PHE A 152 4.61 -2.33 -3.09
C PHE A 152 4.61 -2.26 -4.61
N ALA A 153 3.47 -2.46 -5.26
CA ALA A 153 3.34 -2.30 -6.71
C ALA A 153 3.73 -0.87 -7.15
N THR A 154 3.28 0.14 -6.42
CA THR A 154 3.62 1.55 -6.69
C THR A 154 5.12 1.81 -6.57
N ILE A 155 5.77 1.24 -5.54
CA ILE A 155 7.23 1.37 -5.34
C ILE A 155 8.00 0.65 -6.45
N LEU A 156 7.57 -0.55 -6.87
CA LEU A 156 8.18 -1.27 -7.98
C LEU A 156 8.11 -0.47 -9.29
N ILE A 157 6.97 0.14 -9.60
CA ILE A 157 6.80 1.01 -10.77
C ILE A 157 7.76 2.21 -10.69
N ARG A 158 7.94 2.81 -9.50
CA ARG A 158 8.91 3.88 -9.29
C ARG A 158 10.35 3.42 -9.54
N CYS A 159 10.71 2.23 -9.07
CA CYS A 159 12.04 1.67 -9.32
C CYS A 159 12.26 1.41 -10.81
N LEU A 160 11.27 0.82 -11.48
CA LEU A 160 11.29 0.60 -12.93
C LEU A 160 11.45 1.91 -13.71
N TYR A 161 10.70 2.95 -13.32
CA TYR A 161 10.83 4.28 -13.89
C TYR A 161 12.27 4.79 -13.82
N LYS A 162 12.95 4.67 -12.65
CA LYS A 162 14.34 5.08 -12.50
C LYS A 162 15.31 4.29 -13.39
N ILE A 163 15.08 2.98 -13.58
CA ILE A 163 15.89 2.14 -14.46
C ILE A 163 15.73 2.58 -15.92
N VAL A 164 14.48 2.77 -16.36
CA VAL A 164 14.17 3.17 -17.73
C VAL A 164 14.76 4.54 -18.07
N LEU A 165 14.70 5.49 -17.13
CA LEU A 165 15.34 6.79 -17.28
C LEU A 165 16.86 6.65 -17.37
N ALA A 166 17.49 5.84 -16.52
CA ALA A 166 18.92 5.60 -16.57
C ALA A 166 19.35 4.95 -17.92
N CYS A 167 18.44 4.22 -18.57
CA CYS A 167 18.67 3.65 -19.90
C CYS A 167 18.35 4.64 -21.04
N GLN A 168 17.94 5.87 -20.76
CA GLN A 168 17.57 6.93 -21.74
C GLN A 168 16.50 6.49 -22.75
N LYS A 169 15.57 5.63 -22.34
CA LYS A 169 14.51 5.14 -23.23
C LYS A 169 13.29 6.06 -23.20
N SER A 170 12.66 6.23 -24.36
CA SER A 170 11.48 7.10 -24.57
C SER A 170 10.26 6.72 -23.72
N PHE A 171 10.20 5.49 -23.19
CA PHE A 171 9.12 5.02 -22.34
C PHE A 171 9.07 5.67 -20.93
N GLY A 172 10.11 6.41 -20.53
CA GLY A 172 10.19 7.03 -19.21
C GLY A 172 8.98 7.91 -18.89
N LYS A 173 8.49 8.69 -19.84
CA LYS A 173 7.31 9.55 -19.64
C LYS A 173 6.04 8.75 -19.33
N ILE A 174 5.80 7.66 -20.05
CA ILE A 174 4.63 6.79 -19.83
C ILE A 174 4.68 6.17 -18.45
N ILE A 175 5.83 5.61 -18.04
CA ILE A 175 6.01 5.00 -16.72
C ILE A 175 5.86 6.04 -15.60
N LYS A 176 6.31 7.29 -15.83
CA LYS A 176 6.11 8.40 -14.88
C LYS A 176 4.61 8.67 -14.66
N HIS A 177 3.80 8.71 -15.71
CA HIS A 177 2.35 8.89 -15.59
C HIS A 177 1.68 7.72 -14.88
N ILE A 178 2.08 6.47 -15.20
CA ILE A 178 1.60 5.28 -14.51
C ILE A 178 1.94 5.36 -13.01
N PHE A 179 3.15 5.76 -12.66
CA PHE A 179 3.55 5.92 -11.26
C PHE A 179 2.67 6.95 -10.52
N TYR A 180 2.41 8.12 -11.11
CA TYR A 180 1.54 9.12 -10.50
C TYR A 180 0.09 8.62 -10.37
N ALA A 181 -0.44 7.98 -11.41
CA ALA A 181 -1.77 7.39 -11.36
C ALA A 181 -1.88 6.34 -10.24
N MET A 182 -0.90 5.43 -10.13
CA MET A 182 -0.87 4.42 -9.06
C MET A 182 -0.75 5.05 -7.67
N THR A 183 0.02 6.13 -7.53
CA THR A 183 0.12 6.86 -6.25
C THR A 183 -1.22 7.45 -5.85
N ILE A 184 -1.93 8.10 -6.78
CA ILE A 184 -3.27 8.64 -6.54
C ILE A 184 -4.24 7.53 -6.15
N VAL A 185 -4.28 6.42 -6.90
CA VAL A 185 -5.13 5.25 -6.60
C VAL A 185 -4.84 4.71 -5.20
N THR A 186 -3.56 4.58 -4.84
CA THR A 186 -3.16 4.11 -3.50
C THR A 186 -3.67 5.02 -2.38
N CYS A 187 -3.55 6.35 -2.56
CA CYS A 187 -4.08 7.32 -1.60
C CYS A 187 -5.60 7.26 -1.51
N VAL A 188 -6.30 7.17 -2.64
CA VAL A 188 -7.77 7.07 -2.67
C VAL A 188 -8.24 5.79 -1.98
N VAL A 189 -7.61 4.64 -2.26
CA VAL A 189 -7.94 3.36 -1.61
C VAL A 189 -7.71 3.42 -0.10
N ALA A 190 -6.61 4.06 0.35
CA ALA A 190 -6.34 4.22 1.77
C ALA A 190 -7.43 5.07 2.48
N ILE A 191 -7.79 6.21 1.89
CA ILE A 191 -8.82 7.12 2.44
C ILE A 191 -10.19 6.42 2.45
N LEU A 192 -10.59 5.81 1.33
CA LEU A 192 -11.85 5.07 1.23
C LEU A 192 -11.88 3.89 2.20
N GLY A 193 -10.76 3.18 2.37
CA GLY A 193 -10.64 2.09 3.34
C GLY A 193 -10.92 2.56 4.76
N CYS A 194 -10.33 3.68 5.18
CA CYS A 194 -10.58 4.25 6.50
C CYS A 194 -12.03 4.71 6.68
N ILE A 195 -12.62 5.37 5.68
CA ILE A 195 -14.01 5.84 5.74
C ILE A 195 -14.96 4.65 5.86
N LEU A 196 -14.83 3.66 4.98
CA LEU A 196 -15.69 2.49 4.95
C LEU A 196 -15.53 1.62 6.21
N ASP A 197 -14.31 1.52 6.79
CA ASP A 197 -14.13 0.76 8.02
C ASP A 197 -14.93 1.35 9.19
N VAL A 198 -15.07 2.66 9.21
CA VAL A 198 -15.89 3.36 10.23
C VAL A 198 -17.38 3.27 9.90
N THR A 199 -17.77 3.52 8.66
CA THR A 199 -19.19 3.59 8.27
C THR A 199 -19.88 2.24 8.20
N ASP A 200 -19.14 1.16 7.94
CA ASP A 200 -19.68 -0.20 7.88
C ASP A 200 -19.90 -0.82 9.29
N ARG A 201 -19.43 -0.16 10.34
CA ARG A 201 -19.69 -0.55 11.73
C ARG A 201 -20.93 0.18 12.24
N LYS A 202 -21.93 -0.58 12.62
CA LYS A 202 -23.21 -0.04 13.13
C LYS A 202 -23.57 -0.69 14.46
N ASP A 203 -24.24 0.08 15.29
CA ASP A 203 -24.93 -0.48 16.44
C ASP A 203 -26.18 -1.23 15.96
N ILE A 204 -26.45 -2.39 16.55
CA ILE A 204 -27.60 -3.21 16.14
C ILE A 204 -28.83 -2.72 16.89
N PRO A 205 -29.99 -2.62 16.23
CA PRO A 205 -31.25 -2.46 16.93
C PRO A 205 -31.54 -3.72 17.75
N LEU A 206 -32.00 -3.53 18.99
CA LEU A 206 -32.31 -4.55 19.99
C LEU A 206 -33.34 -5.63 19.56
N ASN A 207 -33.85 -5.61 18.34
CA ASN A 207 -34.92 -6.48 17.84
C ASN A 207 -34.42 -7.76 17.15
N GLN A 208 -33.14 -8.09 17.22
CA GLN A 208 -32.61 -9.32 16.63
C GLN A 208 -32.62 -10.44 17.69
N ASN A 209 -32.95 -11.67 17.25
CA ASN A 209 -32.76 -12.86 18.06
C ASN A 209 -31.27 -13.05 18.34
N ILE A 210 -30.88 -12.79 19.59
CA ILE A 210 -29.50 -12.88 20.04
C ILE A 210 -29.44 -13.86 21.18
N LEU A 211 -28.46 -14.75 21.11
CA LEU A 211 -28.19 -15.69 22.20
C LEU A 211 -27.69 -14.91 23.40
N THR A 212 -28.37 -15.09 24.58
CA THR A 212 -28.07 -14.39 25.82
C THR A 212 -27.77 -15.37 26.95
N LEU A 213 -27.20 -14.90 28.04
CA LEU A 213 -26.98 -15.72 29.25
C LEU A 213 -28.30 -16.33 29.76
N GLN A 214 -29.43 -15.68 29.54
CA GLN A 214 -30.75 -16.22 29.88
C GLN A 214 -31.08 -17.55 29.19
N THR A 215 -30.56 -17.75 27.98
CA THR A 215 -30.74 -19.03 27.25
C THR A 215 -30.07 -20.21 27.94
N PHE A 216 -29.19 -19.96 28.90
CA PHE A 216 -28.45 -20.93 29.69
C PHE A 216 -28.92 -20.97 31.18
N ASP A 217 -30.10 -20.46 31.48
CA ASP A 217 -30.63 -20.35 32.84
C ASP A 217 -29.68 -19.58 33.79
N LYS A 218 -28.89 -18.65 33.26
CA LYS A 218 -27.99 -17.80 34.03
C LYS A 218 -28.69 -16.53 34.50
N GLU A 219 -28.18 -15.95 35.58
CA GLU A 219 -28.71 -14.71 36.11
C GLU A 219 -28.64 -13.59 35.04
N THR A 220 -29.75 -12.81 34.96
CA THR A 220 -29.89 -11.73 33.95
C THR A 220 -29.44 -10.37 34.47
N ASN A 221 -29.02 -10.25 35.72
CA ASN A 221 -28.48 -9.01 36.28
C ASN A 221 -27.10 -8.74 35.73
N LEU A 222 -27.04 -7.92 34.71
CA LEU A 222 -25.79 -7.63 33.96
C LEU A 222 -24.89 -6.69 34.77
N LYS A 223 -23.59 -7.00 34.78
CA LYS A 223 -22.53 -6.17 35.37
C LYS A 223 -22.23 -4.94 34.52
N LYS A 224 -22.38 -5.09 33.21
CA LYS A 224 -22.19 -4.03 32.24
C LYS A 224 -23.25 -4.12 31.16
N TYR A 225 -23.56 -2.99 30.53
CA TYR A 225 -24.40 -2.99 29.34
C TYR A 225 -23.83 -3.93 28.27
N PRO A 226 -24.71 -4.74 27.64
CA PRO A 226 -24.28 -5.63 26.55
C PRO A 226 -23.61 -4.87 25.45
N ASN A 227 -22.54 -5.45 24.90
CA ASN A 227 -21.85 -4.85 23.78
C ASN A 227 -22.28 -5.54 22.48
N TYR A 228 -22.99 -4.79 21.66
CA TYR A 228 -23.42 -5.21 20.34
C TYR A 228 -22.56 -4.58 19.27
N LYS A 229 -22.17 -5.36 18.27
CA LYS A 229 -21.53 -4.83 17.07
C LYS A 229 -22.09 -5.53 15.85
N TYR A 230 -22.50 -4.75 14.87
CA TYR A 230 -22.86 -5.25 13.56
C TYR A 230 -21.88 -4.69 12.54
N THR A 231 -21.42 -5.54 11.64
CA THR A 231 -20.56 -5.15 10.52
C THR A 231 -21.05 -5.80 9.25
N LYS A 232 -20.93 -5.08 8.14
CA LYS A 232 -21.34 -5.56 6.83
C LYS A 232 -20.26 -5.28 5.80
N SER A 233 -19.86 -6.33 5.09
CA SER A 233 -18.99 -6.22 3.93
C SER A 233 -19.65 -6.86 2.71
N PHE A 234 -19.03 -6.72 1.54
CA PHE A 234 -19.51 -7.43 0.35
C PHE A 234 -19.24 -8.95 0.41
N ILE A 235 -18.52 -9.45 1.42
CA ILE A 235 -18.23 -10.87 1.63
C ILE A 235 -19.12 -11.47 2.70
N VAL A 236 -19.27 -10.77 3.84
CA VAL A 236 -19.91 -11.29 5.06
C VAL A 236 -20.64 -10.19 5.81
N GLU A 237 -21.77 -10.53 6.39
CA GLU A 237 -22.40 -9.76 7.45
C GLU A 237 -22.07 -10.44 8.79
N SER A 238 -21.69 -9.70 9.80
CA SER A 238 -21.41 -10.29 11.11
C SER A 238 -22.05 -9.51 12.23
N THR A 239 -22.59 -10.26 13.17
CA THR A 239 -23.11 -9.77 14.44
C THR A 239 -22.24 -10.32 15.55
N SER A 240 -21.85 -9.50 16.49
CA SER A 240 -21.17 -9.95 17.70
C SER A 240 -21.86 -9.39 18.94
N TYR A 241 -21.96 -10.21 19.94
CA TYR A 241 -22.62 -9.90 21.21
C TYR A 241 -21.77 -10.39 22.37
N PHE A 242 -21.67 -9.57 23.39
CA PHE A 242 -20.95 -9.88 24.62
C PHE A 242 -21.78 -9.45 25.81
N GLU A 243 -21.92 -10.32 26.81
CA GLU A 243 -22.50 -9.98 28.12
C GLU A 243 -21.75 -10.65 29.27
N GLU A 244 -21.81 -10.02 30.43
CA GLU A 244 -21.26 -10.47 31.71
C GLU A 244 -22.26 -10.15 32.80
N ASN A 245 -22.64 -11.14 33.63
CA ASN A 245 -23.55 -10.93 34.76
C ASN A 245 -22.77 -10.60 36.06
N ASN A 246 -23.51 -10.29 37.11
CA ASN A 246 -22.92 -9.97 38.42
C ASN A 246 -22.28 -11.18 39.13
N GLN A 247 -22.60 -12.41 38.71
CA GLN A 247 -21.98 -13.63 39.22
C GLN A 247 -20.67 -13.96 38.53
N GLY A 248 -20.31 -13.21 37.48
CA GLY A 248 -19.10 -13.41 36.71
C GLY A 248 -19.25 -14.41 35.56
N ASP A 249 -20.47 -14.88 35.26
CA ASP A 249 -20.72 -15.64 34.03
C ASP A 249 -20.57 -14.70 32.83
N LEU A 250 -19.83 -15.17 31.85
CA LEU A 250 -19.47 -14.40 30.68
C LEU A 250 -19.77 -15.19 29.40
N MET A 251 -20.39 -14.53 28.45
CA MET A 251 -20.65 -15.11 27.13
C MET A 251 -20.31 -14.14 26.01
N TYR A 252 -19.75 -14.71 24.97
CA TYR A 252 -19.46 -14.02 23.72
C TYR A 252 -20.01 -14.84 22.56
N SER A 253 -20.85 -14.24 21.73
CA SER A 253 -21.38 -14.89 20.53
C SER A 253 -21.07 -14.07 19.29
N LYS A 254 -20.87 -14.77 18.20
CA LYS A 254 -20.76 -14.19 16.85
C LYS A 254 -21.57 -15.01 15.86
N ASP A 255 -22.27 -14.29 14.99
CA ASP A 255 -22.89 -14.84 13.80
C ASP A 255 -22.22 -14.23 12.56
N TYR A 256 -21.82 -15.05 11.63
CA TYR A 256 -21.28 -14.68 10.35
C TYR A 256 -22.20 -15.20 9.25
N CYS A 257 -22.88 -14.32 8.55
CA CYS A 257 -23.73 -14.63 7.41
C CYS A 257 -22.96 -14.35 6.11
N PHE A 258 -22.57 -15.40 5.41
CA PHE A 258 -21.87 -15.30 4.13
C PHE A 258 -22.87 -15.28 2.96
N LYS A 259 -22.44 -14.73 1.82
CA LYS A 259 -23.29 -14.70 0.60
C LYS A 259 -23.46 -16.06 -0.09
N SER A 260 -22.72 -17.09 0.33
CA SER A 260 -22.86 -18.46 -0.20
C SER A 260 -22.36 -19.50 0.76
N THR A 261 -22.97 -20.68 0.71
CA THR A 261 -22.59 -21.85 1.50
C THR A 261 -21.15 -22.29 1.26
N ASP A 262 -20.64 -22.15 0.02
CA ASP A 262 -19.25 -22.49 -0.29
C ASP A 262 -18.26 -21.62 0.44
N LYS A 263 -18.54 -20.31 0.56
CA LYS A 263 -17.73 -19.39 1.36
C LYS A 263 -17.77 -19.76 2.81
N THR A 264 -18.95 -20.08 3.35
CA THR A 264 -19.10 -20.55 4.73
C THR A 264 -18.31 -21.82 4.99
N ASN A 265 -18.36 -22.79 4.08
CA ASN A 265 -17.62 -24.05 4.18
C ASN A 265 -16.10 -23.82 4.18
N THR A 266 -15.64 -22.98 3.27
CA THR A 266 -14.22 -22.65 3.15
C THR A 266 -13.73 -21.95 4.41
N PHE A 267 -14.53 -21.00 4.90
CA PHE A 267 -14.28 -20.28 6.12
C PHE A 267 -14.24 -21.20 7.35
N PHE A 268 -15.26 -22.01 7.53
CA PHE A 268 -15.36 -22.93 8.64
C PHE A 268 -14.16 -23.90 8.71
N LYS A 269 -13.76 -24.47 7.57
CA LYS A 269 -12.57 -25.33 7.48
C LYS A 269 -11.29 -24.58 7.87
N ARG A 270 -11.14 -23.33 7.44
CA ARG A 270 -9.96 -22.51 7.79
C ARG A 270 -9.97 -22.14 9.27
N TYR A 271 -11.14 -21.83 9.79
CA TYR A 271 -11.30 -21.48 11.21
C TYR A 271 -10.95 -22.66 12.10
N LEU A 272 -11.39 -23.89 11.77
CA LEU A 272 -11.02 -25.09 12.48
C LEU A 272 -9.49 -25.33 12.48
N LYS A 273 -8.82 -25.07 11.39
CA LYS A 273 -7.34 -25.20 11.32
C LYS A 273 -6.59 -24.26 12.26
N THR A 274 -7.20 -23.16 12.66
CA THR A 274 -6.59 -22.20 13.62
C THR A 274 -6.49 -22.82 15.02
N TYR A 275 -7.23 -23.90 15.26
CA TYR A 275 -7.31 -24.58 16.55
C TYR A 275 -6.84 -26.05 16.48
N ASP A 276 -6.02 -26.40 15.48
CA ASP A 276 -5.50 -27.77 15.31
C ASP A 276 -4.74 -28.29 16.55
N ASP A 277 -4.17 -27.40 17.35
CA ASP A 277 -3.43 -27.73 18.59
C ASP A 277 -4.33 -27.80 19.83
N VAL A 278 -5.64 -27.57 19.71
CA VAL A 278 -6.58 -27.57 20.83
C VAL A 278 -7.42 -28.85 20.80
N PRO A 279 -7.64 -29.52 21.96
CA PRO A 279 -8.54 -30.68 22.00
C PRO A 279 -9.96 -30.32 21.55
N VAL A 280 -10.40 -30.91 20.46
CA VAL A 280 -11.67 -30.65 19.80
C VAL A 280 -12.59 -31.87 19.95
N ILE A 281 -13.80 -31.67 20.46
CA ILE A 281 -14.86 -32.65 20.46
C ILE A 281 -15.74 -32.39 19.23
N LYS A 282 -15.69 -33.29 18.26
CA LYS A 282 -16.58 -33.23 17.10
C LYS A 282 -17.92 -33.84 17.49
N ILE A 283 -18.98 -33.03 17.55
CA ILE A 283 -20.34 -33.48 17.83
C ILE A 283 -20.97 -34.08 16.59
N ASP A 284 -20.91 -33.31 15.47
CA ASP A 284 -21.36 -33.76 14.16
C ASP A 284 -20.52 -33.12 13.03
N LYS A 285 -20.95 -33.21 11.77
CA LYS A 285 -20.23 -32.65 10.62
C LYS A 285 -20.18 -31.11 10.60
N ASN A 286 -21.07 -30.46 11.36
CA ASN A 286 -21.24 -29.01 11.38
C ASN A 286 -20.97 -28.37 12.76
N THR A 287 -20.79 -29.20 13.80
CA THR A 287 -20.75 -28.77 15.20
C THR A 287 -19.48 -29.28 15.87
N TYR A 288 -18.73 -28.38 16.47
CA TYR A 288 -17.48 -28.66 17.16
C TYR A 288 -17.47 -27.90 18.50
N LEU A 289 -17.07 -28.59 19.57
CA LEU A 289 -16.88 -28.02 20.89
C LEU A 289 -15.42 -28.16 21.29
N PHE A 290 -14.82 -27.12 21.81
CA PHE A 290 -13.44 -27.12 22.29
C PHE A 290 -13.22 -26.07 23.39
N LYS A 291 -12.11 -26.20 24.10
CA LYS A 291 -11.64 -25.23 25.08
C LYS A 291 -10.57 -24.36 24.50
N LEU A 292 -10.85 -23.06 24.36
CA LEU A 292 -9.87 -22.09 23.90
C LEU A 292 -8.77 -21.81 24.91
N ASP A 293 -9.15 -21.89 26.18
CA ASP A 293 -8.28 -21.76 27.34
C ASP A 293 -8.87 -22.67 28.45
N THR A 294 -8.16 -22.87 29.54
CA THR A 294 -8.64 -23.67 30.66
C THR A 294 -10.00 -23.21 31.23
N SER A 295 -10.36 -21.95 30.91
CA SER A 295 -11.55 -21.28 31.47
C SER A 295 -12.71 -21.10 30.49
N TYR A 296 -12.56 -21.35 29.19
CA TYR A 296 -13.59 -21.06 28.18
C TYR A 296 -13.95 -22.27 27.33
N ASP A 297 -15.22 -22.66 27.37
CA ASP A 297 -15.79 -23.57 26.39
C ASP A 297 -16.24 -22.81 25.17
N THR A 298 -15.96 -23.34 23.97
CA THR A 298 -16.32 -22.70 22.73
C THR A 298 -17.02 -23.67 21.79
N LEU A 299 -18.20 -23.28 21.32
CA LEU A 299 -18.97 -24.00 20.33
C LEU A 299 -18.86 -23.31 18.98
N LEU A 300 -18.53 -24.10 17.95
CA LEU A 300 -18.66 -23.70 16.56
C LEU A 300 -19.81 -24.47 15.93
N TYR A 301 -20.73 -23.76 15.31
CA TYR A 301 -21.84 -24.34 14.60
C TYR A 301 -21.98 -23.72 13.21
N LYS A 302 -22.20 -24.55 12.20
CA LYS A 302 -22.39 -24.14 10.84
C LYS A 302 -23.75 -24.60 10.31
N LYS A 303 -24.53 -23.67 9.77
CA LYS A 303 -25.80 -23.95 9.09
C LYS A 303 -25.89 -23.13 7.80
N GLU A 304 -26.02 -23.81 6.65
CA GLU A 304 -26.12 -23.15 5.35
C GLU A 304 -25.02 -22.10 5.09
N ASN A 305 -25.43 -20.84 4.98
CA ASN A 305 -24.56 -19.70 4.77
C ASN A 305 -24.15 -18.99 6.09
N HIS A 306 -24.55 -19.54 7.23
CA HIS A 306 -24.22 -19.04 8.56
C HIS A 306 -23.13 -19.85 9.25
N PHE A 307 -22.30 -19.14 9.99
CA PHE A 307 -21.32 -19.71 10.91
C PHE A 307 -21.44 -19.01 12.26
N TYR A 308 -21.74 -19.79 13.28
CA TYR A 308 -21.93 -19.33 14.65
C TYR A 308 -20.74 -19.71 15.51
N PHE A 309 -20.29 -18.76 16.30
CA PHE A 309 -19.26 -18.92 17.31
C PHE A 309 -19.84 -18.50 18.65
N VAL A 310 -19.85 -19.40 19.64
CA VAL A 310 -20.29 -19.09 20.99
C VAL A 310 -19.19 -19.51 21.95
N SER A 311 -18.75 -18.59 22.79
CA SER A 311 -17.73 -18.85 23.84
C SER A 311 -18.23 -18.37 25.19
N ALA A 312 -18.07 -19.21 26.22
CA ALA A 312 -18.49 -18.90 27.56
C ALA A 312 -17.48 -19.41 28.58
N ASN A 313 -17.42 -18.76 29.74
CA ASN A 313 -16.60 -19.22 30.87
C ASN A 313 -17.26 -20.28 31.73
N PHE A 314 -18.35 -20.82 31.26
CA PHE A 314 -19.05 -21.97 31.85
C PHE A 314 -19.17 -23.10 30.82
N SER A 315 -19.55 -24.31 31.27
CA SER A 315 -19.57 -25.47 30.35
C SER A 315 -20.72 -25.40 29.36
N LEU A 316 -20.38 -25.44 28.07
CA LEU A 316 -21.35 -25.53 26.97
C LEU A 316 -21.67 -26.98 26.57
N LYS A 317 -21.03 -27.96 27.22
CA LYS A 317 -21.14 -29.37 26.84
C LYS A 317 -22.56 -29.91 26.98
N ASN A 318 -23.32 -29.43 27.97
CA ASN A 318 -24.70 -29.87 28.20
C ASN A 318 -25.72 -29.01 27.44
N ASP A 319 -25.32 -27.81 27.03
CA ASP A 319 -26.21 -26.78 26.46
C ASP A 319 -26.06 -26.61 24.95
N TYR A 320 -25.20 -27.39 24.29
CA TYR A 320 -24.98 -27.23 22.86
C TYR A 320 -26.25 -27.46 22.03
N GLN A 321 -27.17 -28.30 22.49
CA GLN A 321 -28.46 -28.55 21.83
C GLN A 321 -29.33 -27.31 21.86
N ASN A 322 -29.42 -26.62 22.99
CA ASN A 322 -30.16 -25.37 23.14
C ASN A 322 -29.63 -24.29 22.20
N ILE A 323 -28.29 -24.23 22.04
CA ILE A 323 -27.66 -23.30 21.08
C ILE A 323 -28.04 -23.63 19.65
N ILE A 324 -27.98 -24.91 19.26
CA ILE A 324 -28.36 -25.36 17.92
C ILE A 324 -29.83 -25.07 17.64
N GLU A 325 -30.72 -25.31 18.64
CA GLU A 325 -32.16 -25.05 18.53
C GLU A 325 -32.45 -23.55 18.41
N PHE A 326 -31.73 -22.72 19.14
CA PHE A 326 -31.86 -21.28 19.02
C PHE A 326 -31.55 -20.76 17.61
N TYR A 327 -30.60 -21.38 16.92
CA TYR A 327 -30.20 -21.00 15.58
C TYR A 327 -30.89 -21.83 14.45
N LYS A 328 -31.84 -22.72 14.81
CA LYS A 328 -32.67 -23.44 13.82
C LYS A 328 -33.74 -22.53 13.21
#